data_0e0714acf138b3b905b771cb718b960b
#
_entry.id   0e0714acf138b3b905b771cb718b960b
#
_cell.length_a   1.000
_cell.length_b   1.000
_cell.length_c   1.000
_cell.angle_alpha   90.00
_cell.angle_beta   90.00
_cell.angle_gamma   90.00
#
_symmetry.space_group_name_H-M   'P 1'
#
loop_
_entity.id
_entity.type
_entity.pdbx_description
1 polymer ?
#
loop_
_entity_poly.entity_id
_entity_poly.type
_entity_poly.pdbx_seq_one_letter_code
_entity_poly.pdbx_strand_id
1 'polypeptide(L)'
;MSSRVAQRYATGSYDPCDPRVSASGRLVTLVATLMIALATLFATTAVPQSAIAADDGQTNFDSWTAAAKNIEDQLATAEKDYNDGNYGQAGTDFQTAHWIGYDASNFSKVVNDTISADKQKELLQQFTDLEGLAYQQDQGRSEE
;
A
#
# COMPACT_ATOMS: atom_id res chain seq x y z
N MET A 1 27.34 -50.27 -22.93
CA MET A 1 26.71 -49.88 -21.64
C MET A 1 26.46 -48.37 -21.70
N SER A 2 25.19 -48.00 -22.00
CA SER A 2 24.80 -46.64 -22.25
C SER A 2 23.98 -46.14 -21.03
N SER A 3 24.53 -45.23 -20.27
CA SER A 3 23.84 -44.51 -19.21
C SER A 3 23.13 -43.30 -19.76
N ARG A 4 21.82 -43.37 -19.91
CA ARG A 4 20.96 -42.22 -20.20
C ARG A 4 20.70 -41.46 -18.89
N VAL A 5 21.34 -40.35 -18.72
CA VAL A 5 20.96 -39.36 -17.70
C VAL A 5 19.69 -38.68 -18.19
N ALA A 6 18.58 -39.05 -17.57
CA ALA A 6 17.30 -38.40 -17.80
C ALA A 6 17.34 -37.01 -17.10
N GLN A 7 17.51 -35.93 -17.88
CA GLN A 7 17.23 -34.58 -17.43
C GLN A 7 15.72 -34.46 -17.18
N ARG A 8 15.34 -34.45 -15.90
CA ARG A 8 14.01 -34.01 -15.50
C ARG A 8 13.98 -32.50 -15.60
N TYR A 9 13.46 -32.01 -16.69
CA TYR A 9 12.97 -30.64 -16.72
C TYR A 9 11.76 -30.57 -15.78
N ALA A 10 11.96 -29.94 -14.63
CA ALA A 10 10.86 -29.52 -13.78
C ALA A 10 10.15 -28.38 -14.53
N THR A 11 9.17 -28.74 -15.34
CA THR A 11 8.15 -27.81 -15.79
C THR A 11 7.38 -27.38 -14.55
N GLY A 12 7.70 -26.22 -14.01
CA GLY A 12 6.85 -25.56 -13.01
C GLY A 12 5.48 -25.40 -13.63
N SER A 13 4.56 -26.25 -13.23
CA SER A 13 3.16 -26.10 -13.62
C SER A 13 2.68 -24.77 -13.06
N TYR A 14 2.48 -23.82 -13.95
CA TYR A 14 1.79 -22.57 -13.62
C TYR A 14 0.33 -22.95 -13.35
N ASP A 15 -0.03 -23.05 -12.09
CA ASP A 15 -1.41 -23.30 -11.70
C ASP A 15 -2.16 -21.96 -11.66
N PRO A 16 -3.01 -21.67 -12.66
CA PRO A 16 -3.73 -20.41 -12.74
C PRO A 16 -4.79 -20.22 -11.65
N CYS A 17 -4.97 -21.23 -10.80
CA CYS A 17 -5.94 -21.22 -9.71
C CYS A 17 -5.30 -21.11 -8.33
N ASP A 18 -3.98 -20.80 -8.21
CA ASP A 18 -3.39 -20.56 -6.89
C ASP A 18 -3.83 -19.16 -6.39
N PRO A 19 -4.75 -19.11 -5.40
CA PRO A 19 -5.27 -17.84 -4.89
C PRO A 19 -4.17 -16.97 -4.23
N ARG A 20 -3.06 -17.59 -3.82
CA ARG A 20 -1.94 -16.91 -3.16
C ARG A 20 -1.15 -16.06 -4.15
N VAL A 21 -0.91 -16.57 -5.36
CA VAL A 21 -0.21 -15.81 -6.43
C VAL A 21 -1.07 -14.65 -6.92
N SER A 22 -2.39 -14.83 -6.98
CA SER A 22 -3.32 -13.77 -7.39
C SER A 22 -3.42 -12.63 -6.36
N ALA A 23 -3.36 -12.94 -5.05
CA ALA A 23 -3.48 -11.93 -3.99
C ALA A 23 -2.24 -11.04 -3.89
N SER A 24 -1.03 -11.64 -3.94
CA SER A 24 0.22 -10.87 -3.95
C SER A 24 0.32 -9.94 -5.16
N GLY A 25 -0.06 -10.40 -6.35
CA GLY A 25 -0.06 -9.58 -7.55
C GLY A 25 -1.01 -8.38 -7.45
N ARG A 26 -2.17 -8.57 -6.86
CA ARG A 26 -3.14 -7.47 -6.63
C ARG A 26 -2.62 -6.45 -5.65
N LEU A 27 -2.04 -6.89 -4.54
CA LEU A 27 -1.49 -5.99 -3.52
C LEU A 27 -0.36 -5.14 -4.09
N VAL A 28 0.63 -5.74 -4.75
CA VAL A 28 1.74 -5.01 -5.38
C VAL A 28 1.21 -3.95 -6.36
N THR A 29 0.21 -4.29 -7.18
CA THR A 29 -0.40 -3.35 -8.11
C THR A 29 -1.10 -2.21 -7.38
N LEU A 30 -1.86 -2.48 -6.32
CA LEU A 30 -2.55 -1.45 -5.54
C LEU A 30 -1.56 -0.52 -4.83
N VAL A 31 -0.52 -1.06 -4.17
CA VAL A 31 0.52 -0.27 -3.52
C VAL A 31 1.23 0.62 -4.54
N ALA A 32 1.66 0.07 -5.67
CA ALA A 32 2.31 0.84 -6.72
C ALA A 32 1.39 1.95 -7.28
N THR A 33 0.11 1.66 -7.49
CA THR A 33 -0.87 2.65 -7.98
C THR A 33 -1.07 3.76 -6.96
N LEU A 34 -1.18 3.42 -5.68
CA LEU A 34 -1.35 4.39 -4.60
C LEU A 34 -0.11 5.27 -4.44
N MET A 35 1.11 4.67 -4.47
CA MET A 35 2.37 5.42 -4.42
C MET A 35 2.51 6.39 -5.60
N ILE A 36 2.22 5.94 -6.83
CA ILE A 36 2.25 6.80 -8.02
C ILE A 36 1.23 7.93 -7.88
N ALA A 37 0.04 7.65 -7.39
CA ALA A 37 -0.99 8.65 -7.16
C ALA A 37 -0.52 9.72 -6.16
N LEU A 38 0.07 9.31 -5.03
CA LEU A 38 0.62 10.22 -4.02
C LEU A 38 1.77 11.07 -4.58
N ALA A 39 2.73 10.45 -5.28
CA ALA A 39 3.87 11.16 -5.87
C ALA A 39 3.45 12.20 -6.93
N THR A 40 2.42 11.91 -7.73
CA THR A 40 1.96 12.80 -8.80
C THR A 40 1.11 13.96 -8.30
N LEU A 41 0.48 13.85 -7.13
CA LEU A 41 -0.39 14.90 -6.57
C LEU A 41 0.33 16.24 -6.42
N PHE A 42 1.61 16.24 -6.08
CA PHE A 42 2.40 17.47 -5.85
C PHE A 42 3.31 17.87 -7.00
N ALA A 43 3.46 17.02 -8.01
CA ALA A 43 4.25 17.36 -9.20
C ALA A 43 3.55 18.35 -10.13
N THR A 44 2.21 18.41 -10.08
CA THR A 44 1.40 19.18 -11.04
C THR A 44 0.63 20.34 -10.43
N THR A 45 0.54 20.43 -9.10
CA THR A 45 -0.21 21.50 -8.39
C THR A 45 0.74 22.42 -7.66
N ALA A 46 0.53 23.73 -7.80
CA ALA A 46 1.19 24.75 -6.98
C ALA A 46 0.58 24.77 -5.56
N VAL A 47 0.57 23.62 -4.89
CA VAL A 47 0.16 23.56 -3.48
C VAL A 47 1.24 24.27 -2.67
N PRO A 48 0.90 25.27 -1.85
CA PRO A 48 1.90 25.91 -0.99
C PRO A 48 2.53 24.85 -0.09
N GLN A 49 3.83 24.70 -0.22
CA GLN A 49 4.68 23.78 0.57
C GLN A 49 4.85 24.28 2.02
N SER A 50 3.84 24.97 2.54
CA SER A 50 3.90 25.54 3.88
C SER A 50 3.78 24.46 4.93
N ALA A 51 4.57 24.60 6.00
CA ALA A 51 4.51 23.74 7.16
C ALA A 51 3.05 23.54 7.61
N ILE A 52 2.69 22.27 7.80
CA ILE A 52 1.40 21.91 8.35
C ILE A 52 1.46 22.20 9.83
N ALA A 53 0.82 23.28 10.26
CA ALA A 53 0.59 23.49 11.68
C ALA A 53 -0.40 22.42 12.15
N ALA A 54 0.07 21.46 12.92
CA ALA A 54 -0.83 20.53 13.58
C ALA A 54 -1.53 21.22 14.73
N ASP A 55 -2.83 21.07 14.76
CA ASP A 55 -3.63 21.36 15.92
C ASP A 55 -3.82 20.05 16.71
N ASP A 56 -3.50 20.10 17.99
CA ASP A 56 -3.80 19.10 19.01
C ASP A 56 -3.59 17.61 18.66
N GLY A 57 -2.33 17.18 18.62
CA GLY A 57 -1.98 15.75 18.64
C GLY A 57 -1.87 15.09 17.26
N GLN A 58 -1.92 15.85 16.19
CA GLN A 58 -1.72 15.38 14.82
C GLN A 58 -0.25 15.25 14.46
N THR A 59 0.06 14.38 13.51
CA THR A 59 1.41 14.20 13.00
C THR A 59 1.88 15.45 12.26
N ASN A 60 2.95 16.10 12.73
CA ASN A 60 3.53 17.28 12.11
C ASN A 60 4.53 16.88 11.03
N PHE A 61 4.35 17.41 9.84
CA PHE A 61 5.32 17.29 8.75
C PHE A 61 5.77 18.69 8.31
N ASP A 62 7.04 18.82 7.92
CA ASP A 62 7.60 20.10 7.44
C ASP A 62 7.00 20.54 6.11
N SER A 63 6.43 19.62 5.33
CA SER A 63 5.78 19.88 4.05
C SER A 63 4.84 18.76 3.63
N TRP A 64 3.94 19.02 2.68
CA TRP A 64 3.07 18.01 2.09
C TRP A 64 3.86 16.91 1.36
N THR A 65 5.00 17.26 0.78
CA THR A 65 5.92 16.28 0.18
C THR A 65 6.50 15.35 1.24
N ALA A 66 6.85 15.86 2.42
CA ALA A 66 7.31 15.03 3.54
C ALA A 66 6.20 14.12 4.07
N ALA A 67 4.97 14.62 4.14
CA ALA A 67 3.81 13.82 4.51
C ALA A 67 3.55 12.69 3.51
N ALA A 68 3.55 12.99 2.20
CA ALA A 68 3.40 11.99 1.15
C ALA A 68 4.48 10.92 1.23
N LYS A 69 5.75 11.34 1.38
CA LYS A 69 6.87 10.41 1.52
C LYS A 69 6.73 9.51 2.75
N ASN A 70 6.26 10.03 3.88
CA ASN A 70 6.02 9.22 5.07
C ASN A 70 4.98 8.14 4.81
N ILE A 71 3.87 8.48 4.12
CA ILE A 71 2.85 7.50 3.72
C ILE A 71 3.45 6.44 2.80
N GLU A 72 4.24 6.84 1.80
CA GLU A 72 4.91 5.92 0.87
C GLU A 72 5.86 4.96 1.61
N ASP A 73 6.66 5.45 2.55
CA ASP A 73 7.58 4.64 3.35
C ASP A 73 6.82 3.61 4.23
N GLN A 74 5.66 3.99 4.78
CA GLN A 74 4.78 3.09 5.54
C GLN A 74 4.14 2.03 4.63
N LEU A 75 3.67 2.41 3.45
CA LEU A 75 3.11 1.49 2.46
C LEU A 75 4.16 0.49 1.98
N ALA A 76 5.41 0.93 1.76
CA ALA A 76 6.51 0.03 1.38
C ALA A 76 6.84 -0.98 2.49
N THR A 77 6.76 -0.55 3.75
CA THR A 77 6.94 -1.45 4.91
C THR A 77 5.82 -2.47 4.97
N ALA A 78 4.58 -2.05 4.86
CA ALA A 78 3.41 -2.92 4.85
C ALA A 78 3.44 -3.93 3.69
N GLU A 79 3.84 -3.49 2.49
CA GLU A 79 4.01 -4.38 1.33
C GLU A 79 5.07 -5.45 1.60
N LYS A 80 6.19 -5.05 2.21
CA LYS A 80 7.25 -6.00 2.57
C LYS A 80 6.74 -7.03 3.55
N ASP A 81 6.06 -6.63 4.63
CA ASP A 81 5.52 -7.53 5.62
C ASP A 81 4.48 -8.48 5.03
N TYR A 82 3.64 -8.00 4.12
CA TYR A 82 2.71 -8.85 3.38
C TYR A 82 3.44 -9.90 2.55
N ASN A 83 4.49 -9.52 1.81
CA ASN A 83 5.27 -10.44 0.98
C ASN A 83 6.06 -11.46 1.82
N ASP A 84 6.47 -11.08 3.02
CA ASP A 84 7.13 -11.96 3.99
C ASP A 84 6.13 -12.91 4.69
N GLY A 85 4.81 -12.76 4.46
CA GLY A 85 3.75 -13.57 5.05
C GLY A 85 3.31 -13.08 6.44
N ASN A 86 3.73 -11.90 6.87
CA ASN A 86 3.35 -11.26 8.13
C ASN A 86 2.04 -10.45 7.95
N TYR A 87 0.97 -11.12 7.54
CA TYR A 87 -0.27 -10.47 7.10
C TYR A 87 -0.93 -9.59 8.17
N GLY A 88 -0.93 -10.02 9.44
CA GLY A 88 -1.47 -9.22 10.54
C GLY A 88 -0.67 -7.94 10.76
N GLN A 89 0.67 -7.99 10.66
CA GLN A 89 1.52 -6.80 10.75
C GLN A 89 1.29 -5.88 9.54
N ALA A 90 1.28 -6.44 8.34
CA ALA A 90 0.99 -5.69 7.11
C ALA A 90 -0.35 -4.94 7.20
N GLY A 91 -1.40 -5.59 7.72
CA GLY A 91 -2.69 -4.96 7.94
C GLY A 91 -2.61 -3.77 8.90
N THR A 92 -1.85 -3.92 9.99
CA THR A 92 -1.61 -2.82 10.96
C THR A 92 -0.83 -1.67 10.32
N ASP A 93 0.16 -1.96 9.48
CA ASP A 93 0.98 -0.95 8.83
C ASP A 93 0.20 -0.20 7.73
N PHE A 94 -0.68 -0.89 6.98
CA PHE A 94 -1.62 -0.23 6.05
C PHE A 94 -2.59 0.69 6.79
N GLN A 95 -3.13 0.26 7.95
CA GLN A 95 -3.96 1.12 8.78
C GLN A 95 -3.19 2.33 9.31
N THR A 96 -1.93 2.16 9.69
CA THR A 96 -1.08 3.26 10.17
C THR A 96 -0.86 4.29 9.05
N ALA A 97 -0.56 3.84 7.83
CA ALA A 97 -0.43 4.72 6.67
C ALA A 97 -1.73 5.48 6.39
N HIS A 98 -2.88 4.82 6.51
CA HIS A 98 -4.20 5.42 6.30
C HIS A 98 -4.54 6.42 7.41
N TRP A 99 -4.69 5.93 8.65
CA TRP A 99 -5.24 6.75 9.74
C TRP A 99 -4.28 7.82 10.24
N ILE A 100 -3.00 7.51 10.36
CA ILE A 100 -1.99 8.43 10.90
C ILE A 100 -1.35 9.23 9.76
N GLY A 101 -0.91 8.56 8.71
CA GLY A 101 -0.23 9.22 7.59
C GLY A 101 -1.17 10.08 6.75
N TYR A 102 -2.33 9.55 6.37
CA TYR A 102 -3.23 10.21 5.43
C TYR A 102 -4.28 11.08 6.12
N ASP A 103 -5.03 10.56 7.11
CA ASP A 103 -6.13 11.30 7.73
C ASP A 103 -5.66 12.24 8.86
N ALA A 104 -4.93 11.75 9.85
CA ALA A 104 -4.53 12.56 11.00
C ALA A 104 -3.54 13.68 10.63
N SER A 105 -2.82 13.57 9.52
CA SER A 105 -1.97 14.62 8.99
C SER A 105 -2.72 15.75 8.26
N ASN A 106 -4.04 15.66 8.12
CA ASN A 106 -4.86 16.50 7.23
C ASN A 106 -4.53 16.37 5.73
N PHE A 107 -3.76 15.37 5.31
CA PHE A 107 -3.42 15.16 3.92
C PHE A 107 -4.66 14.87 3.07
N SER A 108 -5.58 14.06 3.58
CA SER A 108 -6.88 13.76 3.00
C SER A 108 -7.69 15.04 2.72
N LYS A 109 -7.71 15.99 3.67
CA LYS A 109 -8.38 17.28 3.49
C LYS A 109 -7.73 18.11 2.39
N VAL A 110 -6.40 18.16 2.32
CA VAL A 110 -5.69 18.89 1.27
C VAL A 110 -5.98 18.31 -0.10
N VAL A 111 -5.99 16.99 -0.25
CA VAL A 111 -6.38 16.34 -1.51
C VAL A 111 -7.80 16.74 -1.93
N ASN A 112 -8.75 16.71 -0.99
CA ASN A 112 -10.13 17.12 -1.26
C ASN A 112 -10.22 18.59 -1.71
N ASP A 113 -9.55 19.49 -1.01
CA ASP A 113 -9.71 20.94 -1.20
C ASP A 113 -8.92 21.47 -2.39
N THR A 114 -7.76 20.85 -2.72
CA THR A 114 -6.85 21.36 -3.75
C THR A 114 -6.89 20.55 -5.05
N ILE A 115 -7.35 19.30 -5.01
CA ILE A 115 -7.39 18.43 -6.18
C ILE A 115 -8.82 18.09 -6.54
N SER A 116 -9.47 17.19 -5.79
CA SER A 116 -10.90 16.89 -5.90
C SER A 116 -11.38 15.91 -4.83
N ALA A 117 -12.69 16.00 -4.51
CA ALA A 117 -13.36 15.03 -3.66
C ALA A 117 -13.36 13.60 -4.25
N ASP A 118 -13.38 13.48 -5.56
CA ASP A 118 -13.34 12.16 -6.22
C ASP A 118 -11.98 11.50 -6.05
N LYS A 119 -10.88 12.27 -6.13
CA LYS A 119 -9.54 11.77 -5.89
C LYS A 119 -9.34 11.36 -4.43
N GLN A 120 -9.87 12.12 -3.49
CA GLN A 120 -9.87 11.74 -2.09
C GLN A 120 -10.56 10.39 -1.87
N LYS A 121 -11.76 10.20 -2.45
CA LYS A 121 -12.49 8.93 -2.34
C LYS A 121 -11.75 7.76 -2.97
N GLU A 122 -11.13 7.99 -4.12
CA GLU A 122 -10.31 6.97 -4.79
C GLU A 122 -9.17 6.49 -3.89
N LEU A 123 -8.42 7.43 -3.28
CA LEU A 123 -7.33 7.11 -2.37
C LEU A 123 -7.82 6.37 -1.12
N LEU A 124 -8.92 6.81 -0.51
CA LEU A 124 -9.54 6.13 0.63
C LEU A 124 -9.97 4.69 0.27
N GLN A 125 -10.53 4.49 -0.92
CA GLN A 125 -10.90 3.16 -1.38
C GLN A 125 -9.66 2.25 -1.54
N GLN A 126 -8.56 2.79 -2.09
CA GLN A 126 -7.31 2.04 -2.25
C GLN A 126 -6.73 1.61 -0.90
N PHE A 127 -6.74 2.48 0.12
CA PHE A 127 -6.34 2.10 1.48
C PHE A 127 -7.22 0.99 2.05
N THR A 128 -8.54 1.12 1.91
CA THR A 128 -9.50 0.11 2.37
C THR A 128 -9.27 -1.25 1.68
N ASP A 129 -8.99 -1.24 0.39
CA ASP A 129 -8.72 -2.46 -0.38
C ASP A 129 -7.41 -3.13 0.08
N LEU A 130 -6.35 -2.36 0.39
CA LEU A 130 -5.08 -2.88 0.91
C LEU A 130 -5.26 -3.51 2.30
N GLU A 131 -5.95 -2.83 3.20
CA GLU A 131 -6.29 -3.35 4.52
C GLU A 131 -7.10 -4.66 4.41
N GLY A 132 -8.12 -4.67 3.54
CA GLY A 132 -8.97 -5.83 3.30
C GLY A 132 -8.19 -7.03 2.78
N LEU A 133 -7.24 -6.83 1.85
CA LEU A 133 -6.38 -7.89 1.34
C LEU A 133 -5.49 -8.50 2.42
N ALA A 134 -4.89 -7.67 3.28
CA ALA A 134 -4.05 -8.15 4.37
C ALA A 134 -4.84 -8.98 5.38
N TYR A 135 -6.02 -8.50 5.81
CA TYR A 135 -6.87 -9.21 6.75
C TYR A 135 -7.42 -10.53 6.20
N GLN A 136 -7.81 -10.59 4.92
CA GLN A 136 -8.29 -11.82 4.31
C GLN A 136 -7.21 -12.92 4.31
N GLN A 137 -5.95 -12.54 4.07
CA GLN A 137 -4.84 -13.50 4.11
C GLN A 137 -4.51 -13.95 5.54
N ASP A 138 -4.60 -13.06 6.51
CA ASP A 138 -4.37 -13.38 7.92
C ASP A 138 -5.44 -14.36 8.46
N GLN A 139 -6.70 -14.12 8.16
CA GLN A 139 -7.80 -15.02 8.54
C GLN A 139 -7.67 -16.40 7.89
N GLY A 140 -7.37 -16.47 6.60
CA GLY A 140 -7.21 -17.75 5.90
C GLY A 140 -6.07 -18.61 6.45
N ARG A 141 -5.05 -17.99 7.05
CA ARG A 141 -3.93 -18.71 7.70
C ARG A 141 -4.25 -19.21 9.10
N SER A 142 -5.19 -18.57 9.78
CA SER A 142 -5.59 -18.94 11.15
C SER A 142 -6.48 -20.20 11.18
N GLU A 143 -7.01 -20.62 10.04
CA GLU A 143 -7.90 -21.77 9.90
C GLU A 143 -7.17 -23.07 9.47
N GLU A 144 -5.88 -23.02 9.15
CA GLU A 144 -5.01 -24.18 8.82
C GLU A 144 -4.28 -24.68 10.06
#